data_08169e2fd6ac3abc34bef2ef26eb6ba7
#
_entry.id   08169e2fd6ac3abc34bef2ef26eb6ba7
#
_cell.length_a   1.000
_cell.length_b   1.000
_cell.length_c   1.000
_cell.angle_alpha   90.00
_cell.angle_beta   90.00
_cell.angle_gamma   90.00
#
_symmetry.space_group_name_H-M   'P 1'
#
loop_
_entity.id
_entity.type
_entity.pdbx_description
1 polymer ?
#
loop_
_entity_poly.entity_id
_entity_poly.type
_entity_poly.pdbx_seq_one_letter_code
_entity_poly.pdbx_strand_id
1 'polypeptide(L)'
;SNADGTYSGQMTLRTAVSKSKNTVAWKIYRDDITPKAGIGFLLNMGFHKIWMDKSTNAAALGGFTYGVSTEEMAGAYATIVNDGEYRQPTCVEKILNTSGKAIVDTSKRSSRVYDTNSCRMMTDMLRTVVTSGTGVGAEPSNAIVAGKTGTTNSNKDAWFCGYSQYYTTAIWMGYDYPKTLSSVKTLAIFKDFMYDIHKDKKKVEFKTANGSYTKKNQTETETQSQTEEQTTTQQETTTVTPTTKAAT
;
A
#
# COMPACT_ATOMS: atom_id res chain seq x y z
N SER A 1 1.69 16.70 5.39
CA SER A 1 2.57 16.21 6.49
C SER A 1 2.38 14.73 6.69
N ASN A 2 3.34 14.06 7.32
CA ASN A 2 3.16 12.71 7.82
C ASN A 2 2.25 12.68 9.04
N ALA A 3 1.63 11.52 9.34
CA ALA A 3 0.72 11.37 10.49
C ALA A 3 1.40 11.66 11.84
N ASP A 4 2.72 11.40 11.94
CA ASP A 4 3.55 11.70 13.12
C ASP A 4 4.10 13.13 13.15
N GLY A 5 3.73 13.98 12.18
CA GLY A 5 4.19 15.36 12.05
C GLY A 5 5.68 15.50 11.67
N THR A 6 6.41 14.40 11.48
CA THR A 6 7.85 14.39 11.23
C THR A 6 8.20 14.29 9.75
N TYR A 7 9.37 14.81 9.39
CA TYR A 7 10.00 14.63 8.09
C TYR A 7 11.37 13.95 8.32
N SER A 8 11.58 12.80 7.70
CA SER A 8 12.74 11.94 7.98
C SER A 8 13.77 11.90 6.85
N GLY A 9 13.76 12.90 5.93
CA GLY A 9 14.68 12.95 4.80
C GLY A 9 14.49 11.80 3.79
N GLN A 10 15.57 11.39 3.16
CA GLN A 10 15.56 10.26 2.22
C GLN A 10 15.34 8.93 2.93
N MET A 11 14.60 8.02 2.31
CA MET A 11 14.34 6.70 2.85
C MET A 11 14.00 5.71 1.73
N THR A 12 14.14 4.41 2.01
CA THR A 12 13.73 3.37 1.08
C THR A 12 12.20 3.29 0.97
N LEU A 13 11.68 2.81 -0.17
CA LEU A 13 10.24 2.55 -0.34
C LEU A 13 9.71 1.58 0.72
N ARG A 14 10.48 0.56 1.10
CA ARG A 14 10.15 -0.38 2.18
C ARG A 14 9.89 0.36 3.49
N THR A 15 10.79 1.25 3.88
CA THR A 15 10.64 2.06 5.10
C THR A 15 9.41 2.97 5.00
N ALA A 16 9.21 3.62 3.85
CA ALA A 16 8.06 4.50 3.64
C ALA A 16 6.73 3.74 3.73
N VAL A 17 6.63 2.56 3.13
CA VAL A 17 5.44 1.70 3.19
C VAL A 17 5.22 1.17 4.60
N SER A 18 6.25 0.63 5.25
CA SER A 18 6.13 0.03 6.60
C SER A 18 5.76 1.05 7.67
N LYS A 19 6.25 2.28 7.57
CA LYS A 19 5.94 3.40 8.47
C LYS A 19 4.79 4.28 7.99
N SER A 20 4.15 3.94 6.85
CA SER A 20 3.02 4.68 6.29
C SER A 20 3.32 6.17 6.08
N LYS A 21 4.46 6.51 5.46
CA LYS A 21 4.89 7.90 5.25
C LYS A 21 4.11 8.56 4.11
N ASN A 22 3.22 9.46 4.45
CA ASN A 22 2.33 10.16 3.54
C ASN A 22 3.07 11.01 2.50
N THR A 23 4.15 11.67 2.91
CA THR A 23 4.93 12.57 2.04
C THR A 23 5.58 11.80 0.88
N VAL A 24 6.03 10.56 1.10
CA VAL A 24 6.61 9.72 0.06
C VAL A 24 5.52 9.24 -0.90
N ALA A 25 4.39 8.72 -0.39
CA ALA A 25 3.27 8.29 -1.22
C ALA A 25 2.75 9.44 -2.10
N TRP A 26 2.57 10.62 -1.51
CA TRP A 26 2.12 11.81 -2.23
C TRP A 26 3.10 12.26 -3.32
N LYS A 27 4.42 12.24 -3.03
CA LYS A 27 5.44 12.62 -4.00
C LYS A 27 5.47 11.68 -5.20
N ILE A 28 5.51 10.36 -4.97
CA ILE A 28 5.50 9.35 -6.03
C ILE A 28 4.22 9.47 -6.88
N TYR A 29 3.07 9.64 -6.24
CA TYR A 29 1.80 9.76 -6.94
C TYR A 29 1.74 11.00 -7.84
N ARG A 30 2.24 12.14 -7.35
CA ARG A 30 2.27 13.40 -8.10
C ARG A 30 3.29 13.39 -9.22
N ASP A 31 4.53 12.96 -8.93
CA ASP A 31 5.71 13.19 -9.79
C ASP A 31 5.94 12.03 -10.77
N ASP A 32 5.70 10.79 -10.32
CA ASP A 32 6.07 9.59 -11.10
C ASP A 32 4.84 8.93 -11.74
N ILE A 33 3.70 8.82 -11.02
CA ILE A 33 2.51 8.10 -11.50
C ILE A 33 1.53 9.03 -12.21
N THR A 34 1.33 10.22 -11.74
CA THR A 34 0.27 11.20 -12.04
C THR A 34 -1.13 10.78 -11.52
N PRO A 35 -1.96 11.75 -11.06
CA PRO A 35 -3.31 11.45 -10.57
C PRO A 35 -4.18 10.71 -11.59
N LYS A 36 -4.12 11.14 -12.86
CA LYS A 36 -4.91 10.52 -13.95
C LYS A 36 -4.55 9.04 -14.14
N ALA A 37 -3.27 8.70 -14.14
CA ALA A 37 -2.82 7.33 -14.30
C ALA A 37 -3.16 6.47 -13.07
N GLY A 38 -2.93 7.00 -11.85
CA GLY A 38 -3.26 6.31 -10.60
C GLY A 38 -4.75 5.95 -10.51
N ILE A 39 -5.63 6.91 -10.79
CA ILE A 39 -7.09 6.65 -10.84
C ILE A 39 -7.43 5.67 -11.97
N GLY A 40 -6.74 5.74 -13.12
CA GLY A 40 -6.92 4.79 -14.22
C GLY A 40 -6.68 3.35 -13.81
N PHE A 41 -5.62 3.06 -13.05
CA PHE A 41 -5.35 1.73 -12.51
C PHE A 41 -6.48 1.24 -11.59
N LEU A 42 -7.00 2.09 -10.72
CA LEU A 42 -8.10 1.73 -9.82
C LEU A 42 -9.41 1.48 -10.59
N LEU A 43 -9.73 2.31 -11.58
CA LEU A 43 -10.90 2.10 -12.45
C LEU A 43 -10.82 0.76 -13.20
N ASN A 44 -9.62 0.35 -13.65
CA ASN A 44 -9.40 -0.96 -14.27
C ASN A 44 -9.58 -2.14 -13.28
N MET A 45 -9.53 -1.87 -11.97
CA MET A 45 -9.84 -2.82 -10.90
C MET A 45 -11.26 -2.66 -10.34
N GLY A 46 -12.18 -2.07 -11.13
CA GLY A 46 -13.61 -2.02 -10.79
C GLY A 46 -14.01 -1.00 -9.71
N PHE A 47 -13.16 -0.03 -9.40
CA PHE A 47 -13.56 1.08 -8.54
C PHE A 47 -14.54 1.99 -9.29
N HIS A 48 -15.73 2.25 -8.75
CA HIS A 48 -16.79 2.86 -9.53
C HIS A 48 -16.94 4.37 -9.32
N LYS A 49 -16.70 4.87 -8.11
CA LYS A 49 -17.05 6.26 -7.74
C LYS A 49 -15.88 7.23 -7.67
N ILE A 50 -14.68 6.81 -8.10
CA ILE A 50 -13.45 7.60 -7.99
C ILE A 50 -13.06 8.36 -9.26
N TRP A 51 -13.87 8.28 -10.32
CA TRP A 51 -13.58 8.92 -11.61
C TRP A 51 -13.48 10.45 -11.51
N MET A 52 -14.11 11.05 -10.49
CA MET A 52 -14.03 12.50 -10.21
C MET A 52 -12.67 12.92 -9.63
N ASP A 53 -11.93 11.99 -9.06
CA ASP A 53 -10.69 12.27 -8.34
C ASP A 53 -9.43 12.27 -9.25
N LYS A 54 -9.61 12.24 -10.59
CA LYS A 54 -8.53 12.16 -11.59
C LYS A 54 -7.53 13.33 -11.58
N SER A 55 -7.90 14.44 -10.98
CA SER A 55 -7.08 15.66 -10.91
C SER A 55 -6.56 15.96 -9.50
N THR A 56 -6.92 15.17 -8.49
CA THR A 56 -6.55 15.44 -7.11
C THR A 56 -5.39 14.55 -6.63
N ASN A 57 -4.42 15.15 -5.93
CA ASN A 57 -3.36 14.42 -5.25
C ASN A 57 -3.82 13.79 -3.92
N ALA A 58 -5.02 14.11 -3.42
CA ALA A 58 -5.56 13.53 -2.19
C ALA A 58 -5.75 12.01 -2.31
N ALA A 59 -6.04 11.51 -3.52
CA ALA A 59 -6.17 10.08 -3.81
C ALA A 59 -4.92 9.27 -3.44
N ALA A 60 -3.71 9.87 -3.47
CA ALA A 60 -2.47 9.23 -3.01
C ALA A 60 -2.54 8.74 -1.56
N LEU A 61 -3.39 9.35 -0.76
CA LEU A 61 -3.56 9.09 0.68
C LEU A 61 -4.95 8.52 1.01
N GLY A 62 -5.71 8.12 -0.02
CA GLY A 62 -7.07 7.59 0.14
C GLY A 62 -8.16 8.67 0.29
N GLY A 63 -7.84 9.92 -0.02
CA GLY A 63 -8.80 11.04 0.00
C GLY A 63 -9.67 11.05 -1.26
N PHE A 64 -10.71 10.23 -1.30
CA PHE A 64 -11.67 10.14 -2.40
C PHE A 64 -12.95 10.90 -2.05
N THR A 65 -13.57 11.52 -3.06
CA THR A 65 -14.82 12.32 -2.91
C THR A 65 -15.96 11.49 -2.33
N TYR A 66 -16.15 10.26 -2.79
CA TYR A 66 -17.21 9.35 -2.35
C TYR A 66 -16.70 8.15 -1.55
N GLY A 67 -15.40 8.08 -1.30
CA GLY A 67 -14.79 6.91 -0.66
C GLY A 67 -14.76 5.67 -1.58
N VAL A 68 -14.45 4.53 -0.97
CA VAL A 68 -14.35 3.22 -1.63
C VAL A 68 -14.97 2.15 -0.74
N SER A 69 -15.42 1.05 -1.34
CA SER A 69 -15.99 -0.08 -0.59
C SER A 69 -14.92 -1.08 -0.13
N THR A 70 -15.26 -1.90 0.86
CA THR A 70 -14.41 -3.02 1.29
C THR A 70 -14.24 -4.06 0.20
N GLU A 71 -15.24 -4.26 -0.65
CA GLU A 71 -15.18 -5.16 -1.80
C GLU A 71 -14.16 -4.68 -2.84
N GLU A 72 -14.19 -3.41 -3.24
CA GLU A 72 -13.22 -2.80 -4.15
C GLU A 72 -11.79 -2.93 -3.60
N MET A 73 -11.60 -2.63 -2.31
CA MET A 73 -10.30 -2.75 -1.66
C MET A 73 -9.81 -4.20 -1.60
N ALA A 74 -10.68 -5.15 -1.26
CA ALA A 74 -10.32 -6.57 -1.28
C ALA A 74 -9.93 -7.04 -2.68
N GLY A 75 -10.67 -6.65 -3.72
CA GLY A 75 -10.34 -6.94 -5.12
C GLY A 75 -8.98 -6.37 -5.56
N ALA A 76 -8.67 -5.14 -5.17
CA ALA A 76 -7.39 -4.51 -5.47
C ALA A 76 -6.21 -5.21 -4.76
N TYR A 77 -6.35 -5.55 -3.48
CA TYR A 77 -5.30 -6.29 -2.76
C TYR A 77 -5.18 -7.74 -3.26
N ALA A 78 -6.28 -8.38 -3.66
CA ALA A 78 -6.26 -9.68 -4.32
C ALA A 78 -5.47 -9.65 -5.62
N THR A 79 -5.52 -8.56 -6.38
CA THR A 79 -4.73 -8.37 -7.61
C THR A 79 -3.23 -8.45 -7.32
N ILE A 80 -2.76 -7.90 -6.20
CA ILE A 80 -1.34 -7.93 -5.83
C ILE A 80 -0.90 -9.38 -5.55
N VAL A 81 -1.61 -10.12 -4.68
CA VAL A 81 -1.24 -11.51 -4.34
C VAL A 81 -1.44 -12.47 -5.52
N ASN A 82 -2.32 -12.13 -6.47
CA ASN A 82 -2.55 -12.87 -7.70
C ASN A 82 -1.59 -12.46 -8.85
N ASP A 83 -0.37 -12.06 -8.50
CA ASP A 83 0.70 -11.74 -9.45
C ASP A 83 0.29 -10.66 -10.50
N GLY A 84 -0.60 -9.73 -10.14
CA GLY A 84 -1.06 -8.61 -10.99
C GLY A 84 -2.30 -8.90 -11.86
N GLU A 85 -2.90 -10.07 -11.72
CA GLU A 85 -4.15 -10.43 -12.39
C GLU A 85 -5.36 -10.01 -11.55
N TYR A 86 -6.09 -8.99 -12.00
CA TYR A 86 -7.36 -8.60 -11.39
C TYR A 86 -8.47 -9.57 -11.79
N ARG A 87 -9.27 -9.96 -10.81
CA ARG A 87 -10.54 -10.67 -11.00
C ARG A 87 -11.62 -9.89 -10.28
N GLN A 88 -12.70 -9.57 -10.99
CA GLN A 88 -13.82 -8.86 -10.38
C GLN A 88 -14.43 -9.72 -9.27
N PRO A 89 -14.56 -9.18 -8.05
CA PRO A 89 -15.28 -9.86 -6.98
C PRO A 89 -16.70 -10.24 -7.42
N THR A 90 -17.12 -11.45 -7.12
CA THR A 90 -18.45 -11.95 -7.44
C THR A 90 -18.83 -13.11 -6.53
N CYS A 91 -20.11 -13.23 -6.19
CA CYS A 91 -20.68 -14.39 -5.51
C CYS A 91 -21.25 -15.43 -6.49
N VAL A 92 -21.21 -15.14 -7.81
CA VAL A 92 -21.72 -16.05 -8.84
C VAL A 92 -20.56 -16.56 -9.68
N GLU A 93 -20.17 -17.81 -9.53
CA GLU A 93 -19.14 -18.43 -10.36
C GLU A 93 -19.68 -18.87 -11.71
N LYS A 94 -20.82 -19.55 -11.70
CA LYS A 94 -21.44 -20.12 -12.91
C LYS A 94 -22.94 -20.09 -12.84
N ILE A 95 -23.57 -19.87 -14.00
CA ILE A 95 -24.99 -20.12 -14.23
C ILE A 95 -25.08 -21.19 -15.32
N LEU A 96 -25.77 -22.32 -15.03
CA LEU A 96 -25.94 -23.40 -15.97
C LEU A 96 -27.38 -23.41 -16.50
N ASN A 97 -27.57 -23.82 -17.76
CA ASN A 97 -28.89 -24.11 -18.29
C ASN A 97 -29.36 -25.51 -17.87
N THR A 98 -30.57 -25.89 -18.29
CA THR A 98 -31.18 -27.18 -17.96
C THR A 98 -30.42 -28.41 -18.50
N SER A 99 -29.55 -28.22 -19.51
CA SER A 99 -28.68 -29.27 -20.06
C SER A 99 -27.27 -29.28 -19.41
N GLY A 100 -27.06 -28.50 -18.36
CA GLY A 100 -25.78 -28.44 -17.67
C GLY A 100 -24.69 -27.56 -18.36
N LYS A 101 -25.02 -26.89 -19.45
CA LYS A 101 -24.09 -25.99 -20.16
C LYS A 101 -24.02 -24.64 -19.46
N ALA A 102 -22.80 -24.13 -19.24
CA ALA A 102 -22.60 -22.81 -18.66
C ALA A 102 -23.14 -21.71 -19.58
N ILE A 103 -24.07 -20.89 -19.07
CA ILE A 103 -24.56 -19.65 -19.69
C ILE A 103 -23.66 -18.49 -19.25
N VAL A 104 -23.26 -18.49 -17.99
CA VAL A 104 -22.30 -17.54 -17.41
C VAL A 104 -21.19 -18.34 -16.74
N ASP A 105 -19.95 -17.96 -16.99
CA ASP A 105 -18.76 -18.49 -16.31
C ASP A 105 -17.83 -17.31 -16.03
N THR A 106 -17.74 -16.91 -14.77
CA THR A 106 -16.92 -15.78 -14.32
C THR A 106 -15.49 -16.22 -13.94
N SER A 107 -15.25 -17.52 -13.78
CA SER A 107 -13.96 -18.08 -13.33
C SER A 107 -12.79 -17.76 -14.28
N LYS A 108 -13.10 -17.49 -15.54
CA LYS A 108 -12.11 -17.19 -16.59
C LYS A 108 -11.92 -15.68 -16.86
N ARG A 109 -12.67 -14.82 -16.18
CA ARG A 109 -12.61 -13.39 -16.38
C ARG A 109 -11.50 -12.80 -15.51
N SER A 110 -10.37 -12.47 -16.12
CA SER A 110 -9.29 -11.75 -15.48
C SER A 110 -8.68 -10.73 -16.44
N SER A 111 -8.06 -9.71 -15.88
CA SER A 111 -7.28 -8.73 -16.64
C SER A 111 -5.97 -8.42 -15.91
N ARG A 112 -4.88 -8.31 -16.67
CA ARG A 112 -3.60 -7.91 -16.11
C ARG A 112 -3.58 -6.41 -15.85
N VAL A 113 -3.30 -6.05 -14.59
CA VAL A 113 -3.21 -4.66 -14.14
C VAL A 113 -1.78 -4.29 -13.79
N TYR A 114 -1.04 -5.20 -13.14
CA TYR A 114 0.32 -4.97 -12.70
C TYR A 114 1.28 -6.04 -13.20
N ASP A 115 2.56 -5.68 -13.26
CA ASP A 115 3.64 -6.64 -13.50
C ASP A 115 3.79 -7.61 -12.32
N THR A 116 4.05 -8.89 -12.63
CA THR A 116 4.19 -9.96 -11.65
C THR A 116 5.28 -9.68 -10.63
N ASN A 117 6.45 -9.25 -11.08
CA ASN A 117 7.59 -9.02 -10.21
C ASN A 117 7.38 -7.82 -9.29
N SER A 118 6.76 -6.76 -9.81
CA SER A 118 6.35 -5.58 -9.04
C SER A 118 5.36 -5.94 -7.93
N CYS A 119 4.40 -6.83 -8.19
CA CYS A 119 3.46 -7.33 -7.19
C CYS A 119 4.16 -8.12 -6.08
N ARG A 120 5.13 -8.96 -6.42
CA ARG A 120 5.90 -9.73 -5.44
C ARG A 120 6.81 -8.84 -4.59
N MET A 121 7.45 -7.83 -5.19
CA MET A 121 8.19 -6.80 -4.44
C MET A 121 7.28 -6.01 -3.50
N MET A 122 6.08 -5.63 -3.94
CA MET A 122 5.10 -4.95 -3.10
C MET A 122 4.65 -5.87 -1.95
N THR A 123 4.40 -7.14 -2.22
CA THR A 123 4.04 -8.13 -1.18
C THR A 123 5.13 -8.24 -0.10
N ASP A 124 6.40 -8.24 -0.49
CA ASP A 124 7.52 -8.27 0.44
C ASP A 124 7.60 -6.99 1.29
N MET A 125 7.35 -5.81 0.71
CA MET A 125 7.22 -4.57 1.47
C MET A 125 6.00 -4.58 2.42
N LEU A 126 4.86 -5.10 1.99
CA LEU A 126 3.65 -5.24 2.81
C LEU A 126 3.82 -6.28 3.93
N ARG A 127 4.68 -7.30 3.75
CA ARG A 127 5.11 -8.17 4.85
C ARG A 127 5.83 -7.37 5.93
N THR A 128 6.71 -6.45 5.55
CA THR A 128 7.42 -5.59 6.51
C THR A 128 6.45 -4.73 7.34
N VAL A 129 5.30 -4.30 6.76
CA VAL A 129 4.25 -3.60 7.51
C VAL A 129 3.75 -4.45 8.68
N VAL A 130 3.54 -5.75 8.46
CA VAL A 130 2.97 -6.67 9.44
C VAL A 130 4.02 -7.14 10.45
N THR A 131 5.27 -7.36 10.01
CA THR A 131 6.33 -7.89 10.88
C THR A 131 6.99 -6.84 11.76
N SER A 132 7.11 -5.60 11.28
CA SER A 132 7.85 -4.52 11.99
C SER A 132 7.31 -3.10 11.76
N GLY A 133 6.17 -2.97 11.06
CA GLY A 133 5.56 -1.68 10.73
C GLY A 133 4.26 -1.41 11.47
N THR A 134 3.40 -0.59 10.85
CA THR A 134 2.11 -0.16 11.41
C THR A 134 1.08 -1.28 11.56
N GLY A 135 1.31 -2.43 10.93
CA GLY A 135 0.42 -3.61 10.96
C GLY A 135 0.84 -4.69 11.96
N VAL A 136 1.81 -4.42 12.84
CA VAL A 136 2.20 -5.36 13.90
C VAL A 136 0.98 -5.72 14.74
N GLY A 137 0.73 -7.03 14.89
CA GLY A 137 -0.47 -7.56 15.56
C GLY A 137 -1.56 -8.07 14.61
N ALA A 138 -1.43 -7.87 13.28
CA ALA A 138 -2.38 -8.41 12.31
C ALA A 138 -2.12 -9.88 11.94
N GLU A 139 -0.92 -10.41 12.20
CA GLU A 139 -0.56 -11.78 11.78
C GLU A 139 -1.18 -12.84 12.70
N PRO A 140 -1.98 -13.78 12.17
CA PRO A 140 -2.43 -14.94 12.92
C PRO A 140 -1.31 -15.99 13.02
N SER A 141 -1.38 -16.87 14.01
CA SER A 141 -0.34 -17.89 14.23
C SER A 141 -0.28 -18.96 13.13
N ASN A 142 -1.40 -19.22 12.47
CA ASN A 142 -1.57 -20.27 11.47
C ASN A 142 -1.47 -19.80 10.00
N ALA A 143 -1.25 -18.51 9.72
CA ALA A 143 -1.07 -18.00 8.38
C ALA A 143 0.02 -16.93 8.30
N ILE A 144 0.65 -16.80 7.14
CA ILE A 144 1.54 -15.70 6.79
C ILE A 144 0.72 -14.67 6.01
N VAL A 145 0.72 -13.42 6.47
CA VAL A 145 -0.07 -12.37 5.86
C VAL A 145 0.76 -11.13 5.53
N ALA A 146 0.36 -10.43 4.48
CA ALA A 146 0.86 -9.13 4.11
C ALA A 146 -0.31 -8.14 4.09
N GLY A 147 -0.10 -6.87 4.40
CA GLY A 147 -1.20 -5.92 4.43
C GLY A 147 -0.78 -4.51 4.79
N LYS A 148 -1.77 -3.63 4.84
CA LYS A 148 -1.58 -2.20 5.10
C LYS A 148 -2.69 -1.64 5.96
N THR A 149 -2.32 -0.82 6.92
CA THR A 149 -3.22 0.02 7.70
C THR A 149 -3.63 1.27 6.92
N GLY A 150 -4.83 1.76 7.15
CA GLY A 150 -5.29 3.07 6.73
C GLY A 150 -6.02 3.75 7.89
N THR A 151 -5.80 5.05 8.08
CA THR A 151 -6.48 5.82 9.12
C THR A 151 -6.65 7.24 8.62
N THR A 152 -7.89 7.75 8.65
CA THR A 152 -8.18 9.13 8.30
C THR A 152 -7.83 10.08 9.44
N ASN A 153 -7.72 11.38 9.11
CA ASN A 153 -7.51 12.42 10.11
C ASN A 153 -8.62 12.35 11.19
N SER A 154 -8.23 12.56 12.44
CA SER A 154 -9.12 12.48 13.60
C SER A 154 -9.73 11.08 13.83
N ASN A 155 -9.12 10.01 13.30
CA ASN A 155 -9.56 8.62 13.45
C ASN A 155 -11.05 8.41 13.12
N LYS A 156 -11.55 9.01 12.05
CA LYS A 156 -12.95 8.84 11.63
C LYS A 156 -13.18 7.53 10.90
N ASP A 157 -12.15 7.09 10.15
CA ASP A 157 -12.11 5.79 9.47
C ASP A 157 -10.82 5.07 9.81
N ALA A 158 -10.93 3.79 10.02
CA ALA A 158 -9.79 2.91 10.22
C ALA A 158 -9.92 1.69 9.31
N TRP A 159 -8.84 1.36 8.60
CA TRP A 159 -8.75 0.27 7.66
C TRP A 159 -7.61 -0.68 7.98
N PHE A 160 -7.82 -1.94 7.69
CA PHE A 160 -6.75 -2.88 7.43
C PHE A 160 -7.14 -3.73 6.22
N CYS A 161 -6.33 -3.68 5.17
CA CYS A 161 -6.46 -4.53 4.00
C CYS A 161 -5.25 -5.44 3.93
N GLY A 162 -5.48 -6.75 3.83
CA GLY A 162 -4.40 -7.72 3.82
C GLY A 162 -4.81 -9.04 3.21
N TYR A 163 -3.82 -9.90 3.01
CA TYR A 163 -4.00 -11.20 2.35
C TYR A 163 -2.99 -12.23 2.83
N SER A 164 -3.33 -13.49 2.62
CA SER A 164 -2.44 -14.64 2.60
C SER A 164 -2.29 -15.15 1.17
N GLN A 165 -1.68 -16.32 0.96
CA GLN A 165 -1.72 -17.01 -0.34
C GLN A 165 -3.10 -17.57 -0.70
N TYR A 166 -4.06 -17.62 0.24
CA TYR A 166 -5.38 -18.21 0.05
C TYR A 166 -6.50 -17.20 0.01
N TYR A 167 -6.45 -16.17 0.85
CA TYR A 167 -7.56 -15.26 1.09
C TYR A 167 -7.10 -13.81 1.19
N THR A 168 -7.95 -12.92 0.71
CA THR A 168 -7.80 -11.46 0.85
C THR A 168 -8.98 -10.91 1.65
N THR A 169 -8.69 -10.02 2.58
CA THR A 169 -9.68 -9.43 3.47
C THR A 169 -9.44 -7.92 3.61
N ALA A 170 -10.49 -7.15 3.52
CA ALA A 170 -10.50 -5.72 3.82
C ALA A 170 -11.45 -5.44 4.98
N ILE A 171 -10.93 -4.87 6.06
CA ILE A 171 -11.69 -4.47 7.25
C ILE A 171 -11.77 -2.94 7.28
N TRP A 172 -12.97 -2.43 7.43
CA TRP A 172 -13.24 -1.03 7.68
C TRP A 172 -13.99 -0.85 8.99
N MET A 173 -13.59 0.14 9.75
CA MET A 173 -14.30 0.64 10.93
C MET A 173 -14.55 2.12 10.74
N GLY A 174 -15.80 2.53 10.91
CA GLY A 174 -16.24 3.91 10.77
C GLY A 174 -17.71 4.06 11.12
N TYR A 175 -18.25 5.23 10.84
CA TYR A 175 -19.66 5.55 10.98
C TYR A 175 -20.19 6.14 9.68
N ASP A 176 -21.44 5.87 9.32
CA ASP A 176 -22.09 6.46 8.13
C ASP A 176 -22.09 7.98 8.18
N TYR A 177 -22.30 8.56 9.36
CA TYR A 177 -22.05 9.96 9.65
C TYR A 177 -20.69 10.09 10.34
N PRO A 178 -19.65 10.62 9.66
CA PRO A 178 -18.28 10.58 10.12
C PRO A 178 -18.07 11.20 11.50
N LYS A 179 -17.68 10.38 12.49
CA LYS A 179 -17.27 10.81 13.83
C LYS A 179 -16.05 10.03 14.29
N THR A 180 -15.31 10.57 15.24
CA THR A 180 -14.11 9.94 15.79
C THR A 180 -14.43 8.60 16.41
N LEU A 181 -13.64 7.57 16.05
CA LEU A 181 -13.69 6.25 16.66
C LEU A 181 -13.10 6.29 18.08
N SER A 182 -13.78 5.70 19.04
CA SER A 182 -13.30 5.58 20.42
C SER A 182 -12.13 4.58 20.55
N SER A 183 -12.06 3.60 19.66
CA SER A 183 -10.95 2.64 19.56
C SER A 183 -10.82 2.11 18.13
N VAL A 184 -9.61 1.69 17.75
CA VAL A 184 -9.33 1.07 16.45
C VAL A 184 -8.93 -0.38 16.69
N LYS A 185 -9.70 -1.33 16.14
CA LYS A 185 -9.50 -2.78 16.33
C LYS A 185 -9.34 -3.54 15.00
N THR A 186 -9.11 -2.85 13.89
CA THR A 186 -9.04 -3.47 12.55
C THR A 186 -8.00 -4.58 12.46
N LEU A 187 -6.85 -4.43 13.14
CA LEU A 187 -5.79 -5.45 13.17
C LEU A 187 -6.24 -6.72 13.91
N ALA A 188 -6.87 -6.56 15.07
CA ALA A 188 -7.34 -7.69 15.86
C ALA A 188 -8.46 -8.45 15.13
N ILE A 189 -9.43 -7.72 14.58
CA ILE A 189 -10.52 -8.31 13.80
C ILE A 189 -9.98 -9.07 12.59
N PHE A 190 -9.03 -8.48 11.86
CA PHE A 190 -8.38 -9.14 10.72
C PHE A 190 -7.65 -10.42 11.17
N LYS A 191 -6.85 -10.34 12.22
CA LYS A 191 -6.11 -11.48 12.76
C LYS A 191 -7.02 -12.64 13.14
N ASP A 192 -8.08 -12.35 13.90
CA ASP A 192 -9.01 -13.37 14.40
C ASP A 192 -9.79 -14.00 13.23
N PHE A 193 -10.28 -13.18 12.31
CA PHE A 193 -10.97 -13.66 11.11
C PHE A 193 -10.05 -14.52 10.23
N MET A 194 -8.83 -14.06 9.95
CA MET A 194 -7.86 -14.82 9.15
C MET A 194 -7.44 -16.10 9.86
N TYR A 195 -7.32 -16.11 11.18
CA TYR A 195 -7.07 -17.32 11.94
C TYR A 195 -8.17 -18.36 11.71
N ASP A 196 -9.42 -17.96 11.81
CA ASP A 196 -10.55 -18.86 11.66
C ASP A 196 -10.65 -19.49 10.27
N ILE A 197 -10.50 -18.71 9.22
CA ILE A 197 -10.60 -19.21 7.84
C ILE A 197 -9.37 -20.01 7.37
N HIS A 198 -8.28 -20.04 8.18
CA HIS A 198 -7.06 -20.80 7.88
C HIS A 198 -6.90 -22.07 8.75
N LYS A 199 -7.90 -22.45 9.54
CA LYS A 199 -7.80 -23.63 10.43
C LYS A 199 -7.40 -24.91 9.69
N ASP A 200 -7.93 -25.07 8.47
CA ASP A 200 -7.67 -26.26 7.64
C ASP A 200 -6.66 -25.98 6.51
N LYS A 201 -5.88 -24.91 6.58
CA LYS A 201 -4.90 -24.53 5.56
C LYS A 201 -3.48 -24.72 6.06
N LYS A 202 -2.59 -25.11 5.16
CA LYS A 202 -1.16 -25.12 5.45
C LYS A 202 -0.64 -23.68 5.49
N LYS A 203 0.26 -23.39 6.42
CA LYS A 203 0.99 -22.12 6.44
C LYS A 203 1.95 -22.08 5.26
N VAL A 204 1.77 -21.11 4.34
CA VAL A 204 2.51 -21.02 3.08
C VAL A 204 3.13 -19.63 2.93
N GLU A 205 4.41 -19.61 2.52
CA GLU A 205 5.15 -18.39 2.21
C GLU A 205 4.66 -17.75 0.90
N PHE A 206 4.85 -16.44 0.78
CA PHE A 206 4.61 -15.75 -0.47
C PHE A 206 5.68 -16.07 -1.52
N LYS A 207 5.29 -16.00 -2.79
CA LYS A 207 6.23 -16.10 -3.90
C LYS A 207 7.21 -14.93 -3.87
N THR A 208 8.48 -15.20 -4.09
CA THR A 208 9.53 -14.19 -4.13
C THR A 208 9.59 -13.49 -5.48
N ALA A 209 10.04 -12.23 -5.48
CA ALA A 209 10.37 -11.52 -6.70
C ALA A 209 11.62 -12.13 -7.37
N ASN A 210 11.64 -12.13 -8.70
CA ASN A 210 12.83 -12.52 -9.47
C ASN A 210 13.80 -11.34 -9.55
N GLY A 211 15.09 -11.57 -9.22
CA GLY A 211 16.15 -10.56 -9.36
C GLY A 211 16.73 -10.04 -8.03
N SER A 212 17.91 -9.43 -8.12
CA SER A 212 18.78 -9.03 -7.00
C SER A 212 18.42 -7.70 -6.34
N TYR A 213 17.13 -7.37 -6.21
CA TYR A 213 16.70 -6.11 -5.59
C TYR A 213 16.89 -6.03 -4.06
N THR A 214 17.34 -7.11 -3.44
CA THR A 214 17.15 -7.26 -2.00
C THR A 214 18.31 -6.82 -1.11
N LYS A 215 19.51 -6.54 -1.61
CA LYS A 215 20.61 -6.10 -0.72
C LYS A 215 21.61 -5.12 -1.35
N LYS A 216 21.89 -5.20 -2.65
CA LYS A 216 22.96 -4.39 -3.26
C LYS A 216 22.63 -2.89 -3.32
N ASN A 217 21.36 -2.55 -3.56
CA ASN A 217 20.92 -1.15 -3.66
C ASN A 217 20.72 -0.45 -2.30
N GLN A 218 20.58 -1.19 -1.20
CA GLN A 218 20.52 -0.57 0.14
C GLN A 218 21.89 -0.06 0.57
N THR A 219 22.95 -0.81 0.30
CA THR A 219 24.33 -0.44 0.70
C THR A 219 24.88 0.71 -0.17
N GLU A 220 24.57 0.73 -1.47
CA GLU A 220 25.04 1.78 -2.39
C GLU A 220 24.32 3.12 -2.13
N THR A 221 23.02 3.10 -1.79
CA THR A 221 22.26 4.32 -1.47
C THR A 221 22.70 4.93 -0.12
N GLU A 222 23.00 4.09 0.88
CA GLU A 222 23.52 4.57 2.17
C GLU A 222 24.94 5.13 2.04
N THR A 223 25.78 4.54 1.19
CA THR A 223 27.15 5.02 0.94
C THR A 223 27.16 6.34 0.17
N GLN A 224 26.26 6.51 -0.83
CA GLN A 224 26.16 7.78 -1.57
C GLN A 224 25.61 8.91 -0.70
N SER A 225 24.62 8.65 0.16
CA SER A 225 24.09 9.65 1.08
C SER A 225 25.14 10.14 2.08
N GLN A 226 26.02 9.25 2.58
CA GLN A 226 27.10 9.65 3.48
C GLN A 226 28.20 10.43 2.78
N THR A 227 28.48 10.16 1.51
CA THR A 227 29.49 10.87 0.71
C THR A 227 29.00 12.28 0.33
N GLU A 228 27.73 12.46 0.02
CA GLU A 228 27.15 13.78 -0.30
C GLU A 228 27.05 14.68 0.95
N GLU A 229 26.71 14.15 2.13
CA GLU A 229 26.71 14.92 3.38
C GLU A 229 28.13 15.40 3.76
N GLN A 230 29.16 14.58 3.55
CA GLN A 230 30.53 14.97 3.82
C GLN A 230 31.05 16.03 2.85
N THR A 231 30.63 16.01 1.60
CA THR A 231 31.04 16.97 0.58
C THR A 231 30.37 18.33 0.79
N THR A 232 29.13 18.38 1.24
CA THR A 232 28.40 19.63 1.50
C THR A 232 28.93 20.33 2.74
N THR A 233 29.35 19.59 3.77
CA THR A 233 29.91 20.16 5.00
C THR A 233 31.30 20.76 4.80
N GLN A 234 32.08 20.34 3.77
CA GLN A 234 33.39 20.91 3.46
C GLN A 234 33.32 22.16 2.57
N GLN A 235 32.21 22.42 1.87
CA GLN A 235 32.07 23.63 1.04
C GLN A 235 31.56 24.85 1.81
N GLU A 236 30.94 24.70 2.96
CA GLU A 236 30.49 25.85 3.78
C GLU A 236 31.53 26.48 4.67
N THR A 237 32.75 25.92 4.77
CA THR A 237 33.82 26.42 5.67
C THR A 237 34.88 27.31 5.00
N THR A 238 34.74 27.67 3.73
CA THR A 238 35.78 28.44 3.01
C THR A 238 35.30 29.73 2.33
N THR A 239 34.46 30.55 2.95
CA THR A 239 34.31 31.96 2.52
C THR A 239 33.74 32.85 3.61
N VAL A 240 34.56 33.37 4.49
CA VAL A 240 34.36 34.70 5.05
C VAL A 240 35.75 35.29 5.45
N THR A 241 36.32 36.12 4.61
CA THR A 241 37.36 37.08 5.03
C THR A 241 36.76 38.48 4.93
N PRO A 242 36.78 39.28 6.01
CA PRO A 242 36.25 40.63 5.94
C PRO A 242 37.36 41.57 5.45
N THR A 243 37.12 42.28 4.38
CA THR A 243 37.97 43.42 3.98
C THR A 243 37.39 44.70 4.55
N THR A 244 38.02 45.17 5.58
CA THR A 244 37.90 46.56 6.08
C THR A 244 38.53 47.50 5.07
N LYS A 245 37.83 48.55 4.64
CA LYS A 245 38.47 49.80 4.18
C LYS A 245 37.73 51.01 4.72
N ALA A 246 38.54 51.83 5.40
CA ALA A 246 38.14 53.06 6.03
C ALA A 246 38.11 54.25 5.04
N ALA A 247 37.34 55.23 5.41
CA ALA A 247 37.49 56.69 5.31
C ALA A 247 37.69 57.35 3.93
N THR A 248 36.90 58.26 3.62
CA THR A 248 36.93 59.74 3.93
C THR A 248 35.57 60.31 3.60
#